data_f47af5a1bb0b78a9f1a5a3ec430e02e4
#
_entry.id   f47af5a1bb0b78a9f1a5a3ec430e02e4
#
_cell.length_a   1.000
_cell.length_b   1.000
_cell.length_c   1.000
_cell.angle_alpha   90.00
_cell.angle_beta   90.00
_cell.angle_gamma   90.00
#
_symmetry.space_group_name_H-M   'P 1'
#
loop_
_entity.id
_entity.type
_entity.pdbx_description
1 polymer ?
#
loop_
_entity_poly.entity_id
_entity_poly.type
_entity_poly.pdbx_seq_one_letter_code
_entity_poly.pdbx_strand_id
1 'polypeptide(L)'
;LADAHTVGSLAPLLVLVFSYFILKEKINTFTWLAIGVSFCGVILIMRPGLTIFNPYLIIPLCAAFFYSLFQIATRLNAKYDDNETMLFYNGLIGAIITFVLSLFFWQPLHSFSFIFFIFLGIFFCTGLFLQIKALSVTPASILAPYNYTIIVWGIIFGLLVYGEIPDIFT
;
A
#
# COMPACT_ATOMS: atom_id res chain seq x y z
N LEU A 1 9.02 13.24 -3.93
CA LEU A 1 8.85 11.92 -3.31
C LEU A 1 7.94 11.99 -2.08
N ALA A 2 8.11 12.98 -1.18
CA ALA A 2 7.29 13.16 0.01
C ALA A 2 5.79 13.28 -0.33
N ASP A 3 5.42 14.09 -1.31
CA ASP A 3 4.02 14.30 -1.73
C ASP A 3 3.37 13.01 -2.23
N ALA A 4 4.12 12.17 -2.94
CA ALA A 4 3.62 10.88 -3.43
C ALA A 4 3.36 9.90 -2.30
N HIS A 5 4.23 9.86 -1.29
CA HIS A 5 4.03 9.06 -0.07
C HIS A 5 2.82 9.52 0.73
N THR A 6 2.62 10.84 0.83
CA THR A 6 1.46 11.43 1.53
C THR A 6 0.15 11.03 0.86
N VAL A 7 0.09 11.07 -0.47
CA VAL A 7 -1.10 10.62 -1.22
C VAL A 7 -1.29 9.10 -1.09
N GLY A 8 -0.20 8.32 -1.09
CA GLY A 8 -0.24 6.88 -0.85
C GLY A 8 -0.82 6.51 0.53
N SER A 9 -0.64 7.36 1.54
CA SER A 9 -1.19 7.16 2.89
C SER A 9 -2.72 7.27 2.95
N LEU A 10 -3.39 7.68 1.86
CA LEU A 10 -4.85 7.60 1.72
C LEU A 10 -5.35 6.16 1.56
N ALA A 11 -4.51 5.22 1.14
CA ALA A 11 -4.94 3.85 0.89
C ALA A 11 -5.65 3.18 2.09
N PRO A 12 -5.14 3.24 3.34
CA PRO A 12 -5.85 2.68 4.49
C PRO A 12 -7.21 3.32 4.75
N LEU A 13 -7.36 4.62 4.47
CA LEU A 13 -8.64 5.32 4.59
C LEU A 13 -9.65 4.81 3.55
N LEU A 14 -9.21 4.63 2.31
CA LEU A 14 -10.02 4.06 1.25
C LEU A 14 -10.42 2.61 1.56
N VAL A 15 -9.52 1.81 2.16
CA VAL A 15 -9.85 0.45 2.62
C VAL A 15 -10.98 0.49 3.64
N LEU A 16 -10.94 1.39 4.62
CA LEU A 16 -12.00 1.54 5.60
C LEU A 16 -13.34 1.91 4.95
N VAL A 17 -13.34 2.89 4.05
CA VAL A 17 -14.54 3.30 3.31
C VAL A 17 -15.10 2.14 2.49
N PHE A 18 -14.26 1.46 1.72
CA PHE A 18 -14.71 0.34 0.89
C PHE A 18 -15.13 -0.87 1.71
N SER A 19 -14.49 -1.16 2.85
CA SER A 19 -14.92 -2.24 3.74
C SER A 19 -16.33 -2.01 4.27
N TYR A 20 -16.69 -0.76 4.57
CA TYR A 20 -18.04 -0.41 4.98
C TYR A 20 -19.07 -0.63 3.86
N PHE A 21 -18.79 -0.11 2.65
CA PHE A 21 -19.76 -0.16 1.55
C PHE A 21 -19.83 -1.51 0.85
N ILE A 22 -18.68 -2.16 0.61
CA ILE A 22 -18.59 -3.39 -0.20
C ILE A 22 -18.69 -4.62 0.69
N LEU A 23 -17.93 -4.69 1.78
CA LEU A 23 -17.92 -5.85 2.68
C LEU A 23 -19.04 -5.79 3.72
N LYS A 24 -19.71 -4.62 3.88
CA LYS A 24 -20.72 -4.35 4.90
C LYS A 24 -20.19 -4.62 6.31
N GLU A 25 -18.90 -4.38 6.53
CA GLU A 25 -18.29 -4.50 7.85
C GLU A 25 -18.79 -3.39 8.78
N LYS A 26 -19.08 -3.75 10.03
CA LYS A 26 -19.50 -2.77 11.04
C LYS A 26 -18.29 -1.99 11.51
N ILE A 27 -18.24 -0.70 11.16
CA ILE A 27 -17.19 0.22 11.60
C ILE A 27 -17.70 0.98 12.83
N ASN A 28 -16.91 0.96 13.90
CA ASN A 28 -17.21 1.71 15.11
C ASN A 28 -17.11 3.22 14.84
N THR A 29 -17.94 4.01 15.55
CA THR A 29 -17.91 5.47 15.49
C THR A 29 -16.52 6.05 15.75
N PHE A 30 -15.75 5.42 16.65
CA PHE A 30 -14.37 5.82 16.93
C PHE A 30 -13.45 5.69 15.70
N THR A 31 -13.66 4.65 14.89
CA THR A 31 -12.93 4.45 13.64
C THR A 31 -13.29 5.52 12.60
N TRP A 32 -14.56 5.95 12.53
CA TRP A 32 -14.97 7.07 11.67
C TRP A 32 -14.32 8.39 12.07
N LEU A 33 -14.20 8.64 13.38
CA LEU A 33 -13.46 9.83 13.87
C LEU A 33 -11.99 9.74 13.49
N ALA A 34 -11.37 8.57 13.65
CA ALA A 34 -9.97 8.35 13.24
C ALA A 34 -9.76 8.58 11.75
N ILE A 35 -10.69 8.13 10.89
CA ILE A 35 -10.69 8.40 9.45
C ILE A 35 -10.71 9.91 9.20
N GLY A 36 -11.63 10.63 9.85
CA GLY A 36 -11.76 12.08 9.72
C GLY A 36 -10.47 12.82 10.11
N VAL A 37 -9.88 12.47 11.25
CA VAL A 37 -8.62 13.06 11.72
C VAL A 37 -7.47 12.75 10.76
N SER A 38 -7.34 11.50 10.29
CA SER A 38 -6.31 11.12 9.34
C SER A 38 -6.47 11.86 8.00
N PHE A 39 -7.70 12.03 7.54
CA PHE A 39 -7.98 12.80 6.33
C PHE A 39 -7.61 14.28 6.47
N CYS A 40 -7.91 14.88 7.62
CA CYS A 40 -7.45 16.24 7.93
C CYS A 40 -5.92 16.34 7.95
N GLY A 41 -5.24 15.33 8.51
CA GLY A 41 -3.77 15.25 8.49
C GLY A 41 -3.21 15.23 7.06
N VAL A 42 -3.79 14.42 6.19
CA VAL A 42 -3.38 14.37 4.76
C VAL A 42 -3.58 15.72 4.07
N ILE A 43 -4.73 16.39 4.29
CA ILE A 43 -4.98 17.71 3.72
C ILE A 43 -3.94 18.72 4.24
N LEU A 44 -3.59 18.66 5.50
CA LEU A 44 -2.63 19.57 6.13
C LEU A 44 -1.22 19.39 5.55
N ILE A 45 -0.82 18.16 5.24
CA ILE A 45 0.45 17.83 4.60
C ILE A 45 0.45 18.25 3.13
N MET A 46 -0.65 18.00 2.42
CA MET A 46 -0.78 18.39 0.99
C MET A 46 -0.77 19.90 0.76
N ARG A 47 -1.09 20.70 1.80
CA ARG A 47 -1.14 22.18 1.74
C ARG A 47 -1.79 22.68 0.43
N PRO A 48 -3.05 22.33 0.12
CA PRO A 48 -3.70 22.77 -1.10
C PRO A 48 -3.78 24.30 -1.10
N GLY A 49 -3.18 24.93 -2.10
CA GLY A 49 -3.16 26.39 -2.26
C GLY A 49 -1.82 27.09 -2.12
N LEU A 50 -0.75 26.42 -1.63
CA LEU A 50 0.60 26.97 -1.54
C LEU A 50 1.53 26.50 -2.68
N THR A 51 1.17 25.43 -3.37
CA THR A 51 1.89 24.93 -4.55
C THR A 51 0.91 24.78 -5.72
N ILE A 52 1.39 25.07 -6.94
CA ILE A 52 0.64 24.81 -8.16
C ILE A 52 0.22 23.34 -8.16
N PHE A 53 -1.06 23.06 -8.37
CA PHE A 53 -1.60 21.70 -8.46
C PHE A 53 -0.71 20.85 -9.36
N ASN A 54 -0.02 19.87 -8.78
CA ASN A 54 0.85 18.99 -9.53
C ASN A 54 0.03 17.83 -10.11
N PRO A 55 -0.22 17.79 -11.44
CA PRO A 55 -1.04 16.76 -12.05
C PRO A 55 -0.46 15.35 -11.87
N TYR A 56 0.83 15.23 -11.57
CA TYR A 56 1.47 13.93 -11.30
C TYR A 56 0.99 13.27 -9.99
N LEU A 57 0.31 14.00 -9.09
CA LEU A 57 -0.28 13.45 -7.89
C LEU A 57 -1.48 12.52 -8.16
N ILE A 58 -2.03 12.56 -9.37
CA ILE A 58 -3.09 11.63 -9.77
C ILE A 58 -2.58 10.17 -9.81
N ILE A 59 -1.30 9.96 -10.11
CA ILE A 59 -0.70 8.62 -10.21
C ILE A 59 -0.71 7.90 -8.85
N PRO A 60 -0.13 8.47 -7.77
CA PRO A 60 -0.19 7.84 -6.44
C PRO A 60 -1.62 7.76 -5.88
N LEU A 61 -2.52 8.67 -6.27
CA LEU A 61 -3.92 8.57 -5.89
C LEU A 61 -4.60 7.37 -6.54
N CYS A 62 -4.39 7.14 -7.83
CA CYS A 62 -4.87 5.94 -8.52
C CYS A 62 -4.25 4.68 -7.93
N ALA A 63 -2.95 4.69 -7.59
CA ALA A 63 -2.28 3.57 -6.95
C ALA A 63 -2.92 3.24 -5.59
N ALA A 64 -3.18 4.25 -4.74
CA ALA A 64 -3.86 4.07 -3.47
C ALA A 64 -5.27 3.51 -3.63
N PHE A 65 -6.01 3.99 -4.64
CA PHE A 65 -7.34 3.50 -4.97
C PHE A 65 -7.33 2.02 -5.37
N PHE A 66 -6.49 1.63 -6.33
CA PHE A 66 -6.40 0.24 -6.78
C PHE A 66 -5.84 -0.68 -5.71
N TYR A 67 -4.89 -0.23 -4.90
CA TYR A 67 -4.38 -1.00 -3.77
C TYR A 67 -5.46 -1.26 -2.71
N SER A 68 -6.31 -0.27 -2.43
CA SER A 68 -7.43 -0.48 -1.50
C SER A 68 -8.47 -1.46 -2.07
N LEU A 69 -8.79 -1.37 -3.36
CA LEU A 69 -9.66 -2.35 -4.03
C LEU A 69 -9.05 -3.77 -4.01
N PHE A 70 -7.74 -3.89 -4.19
CA PHE A 70 -7.03 -5.17 -4.07
C PHE A 70 -7.22 -5.80 -2.68
N GLN A 71 -7.08 -5.03 -1.61
CA GLN A 71 -7.31 -5.54 -0.25
C GLN A 71 -8.76 -6.01 -0.04
N ILE A 72 -9.73 -5.26 -0.54
CA ILE A 72 -11.16 -5.63 -0.47
C ILE A 72 -11.44 -6.88 -1.28
N ALA A 73 -10.92 -6.97 -2.50
CA ALA A 73 -11.06 -8.15 -3.35
C ALA A 73 -10.42 -9.39 -2.70
N THR A 74 -9.24 -9.26 -2.12
CA THR A 74 -8.57 -10.33 -1.37
C THR A 74 -9.45 -10.81 -0.21
N ARG A 75 -10.05 -9.89 0.54
CA ARG A 75 -10.97 -10.23 1.64
C ARG A 75 -12.23 -10.95 1.15
N LEU A 76 -12.78 -10.56 0.01
CA LEU A 76 -13.93 -11.23 -0.60
C LEU A 76 -13.59 -12.64 -1.06
N ASN A 77 -12.46 -12.78 -1.76
CA ASN A 77 -12.02 -14.06 -2.33
C ASN A 77 -11.59 -15.07 -1.25
N ALA A 78 -11.14 -14.60 -0.10
CA ALA A 78 -10.77 -15.46 1.03
C ALA A 78 -11.91 -16.38 1.54
N LYS A 79 -13.13 -16.18 1.07
CA LYS A 79 -14.28 -17.07 1.35
C LYS A 79 -14.36 -18.25 0.39
N TYR A 80 -13.69 -18.16 -0.75
CA TYR A 80 -13.81 -19.11 -1.86
C TYR A 80 -12.49 -19.77 -2.20
N ASP A 81 -11.38 -19.04 -2.05
CA ASP A 81 -10.05 -19.47 -2.45
C ASP A 81 -9.11 -19.58 -1.25
N ASP A 82 -8.18 -20.53 -1.31
CA ASP A 82 -7.10 -20.67 -0.34
C ASP A 82 -6.05 -19.56 -0.52
N ASN A 83 -5.32 -19.25 0.56
CA ASN A 83 -4.31 -18.18 0.56
C ASN A 83 -3.21 -18.41 -0.49
N GLU A 84 -2.82 -19.68 -0.69
CA GLU A 84 -1.81 -20.09 -1.66
C GLU A 84 -2.29 -19.84 -3.10
N THR A 85 -3.55 -20.14 -3.38
CA THR A 85 -4.18 -19.90 -4.68
C THR A 85 -4.22 -18.41 -4.98
N MET A 86 -4.65 -17.60 -4.01
CA MET A 86 -4.67 -16.13 -4.17
C MET A 86 -3.27 -15.56 -4.41
N LEU A 87 -2.26 -16.06 -3.68
CA LEU A 87 -0.87 -15.65 -3.87
C LEU A 87 -0.36 -16.02 -5.27
N PHE A 88 -0.64 -17.26 -5.71
CA PHE A 88 -0.19 -17.75 -7.01
C PHE A 88 -0.75 -16.92 -8.16
N TYR A 89 -2.07 -16.70 -8.21
CA TYR A 89 -2.66 -15.90 -9.28
C TYR A 89 -2.23 -14.44 -9.26
N ASN A 90 -2.06 -13.85 -8.07
CA ASN A 90 -1.52 -12.50 -7.94
C ASN A 90 -0.10 -12.41 -8.50
N GLY A 91 0.77 -13.36 -8.13
CA GLY A 91 2.13 -13.44 -8.65
C GLY A 91 2.18 -13.71 -10.17
N LEU A 92 1.33 -14.61 -10.66
CA LEU A 92 1.26 -14.95 -12.08
C LEU A 92 0.85 -13.75 -12.94
N ILE A 93 -0.24 -13.07 -12.55
CA ILE A 93 -0.72 -11.89 -13.28
C ILE A 93 0.33 -10.77 -13.23
N GLY A 94 0.92 -10.53 -12.04
CA GLY A 94 1.99 -9.55 -11.89
C GLY A 94 3.20 -9.89 -12.76
N ALA A 95 3.62 -11.16 -12.81
CA ALA A 95 4.73 -11.62 -13.66
C ALA A 95 4.45 -11.44 -15.16
N ILE A 96 3.24 -11.77 -15.62
CA ILE A 96 2.85 -11.58 -17.03
C ILE A 96 2.89 -10.09 -17.40
N ILE A 97 2.28 -9.24 -16.59
CA ILE A 97 2.23 -7.79 -16.86
C ILE A 97 3.65 -7.20 -16.88
N THR A 98 4.47 -7.51 -15.87
CA THR A 98 5.84 -6.99 -15.79
C THR A 98 6.72 -7.55 -16.89
N PHE A 99 6.54 -8.80 -17.29
CA PHE A 99 7.24 -9.40 -18.45
C PHE A 99 6.91 -8.65 -19.75
N VAL A 100 5.63 -8.41 -20.02
CA VAL A 100 5.22 -7.66 -21.22
C VAL A 100 5.79 -6.24 -21.21
N LEU A 101 5.73 -5.55 -20.07
CA LEU A 101 6.30 -4.20 -19.93
C LEU A 101 7.83 -4.20 -20.10
N SER A 102 8.51 -5.25 -19.64
CA SER A 102 9.97 -5.35 -19.78
C SER A 102 10.43 -5.43 -21.22
N LEU A 103 9.62 -5.94 -22.15
CA LEU A 103 9.94 -5.98 -23.58
C LEU A 103 10.08 -4.57 -24.20
N PHE A 104 9.39 -3.57 -23.60
CA PHE A 104 9.43 -2.18 -24.08
C PHE A 104 10.44 -1.31 -23.34
N PHE A 105 10.76 -1.66 -22.09
CA PHE A 105 11.57 -0.84 -21.19
C PHE A 105 12.81 -1.58 -20.66
N TRP A 106 13.31 -2.54 -21.42
CA TRP A 106 14.45 -3.35 -20.98
C TRP A 106 15.71 -2.50 -20.79
N GLN A 107 16.29 -2.60 -19.61
CA GLN A 107 17.62 -2.08 -19.31
C GLN A 107 18.51 -3.21 -18.81
N PRO A 108 19.77 -3.32 -19.30
CA PRO A 108 20.69 -4.36 -18.85
C PRO A 108 20.99 -4.19 -17.35
N LEU A 109 20.82 -5.28 -16.61
CA LEU A 109 21.10 -5.30 -15.18
C LEU A 109 22.58 -5.67 -14.93
N HIS A 110 23.20 -5.02 -13.96
CA HIS A 110 24.51 -5.45 -13.46
C HIS A 110 24.36 -6.79 -12.74
N SER A 111 25.31 -7.70 -12.95
CA SER A 111 25.26 -9.07 -12.40
C SER A 111 25.09 -9.09 -10.86
N PHE A 112 25.64 -8.11 -10.16
CA PHE A 112 25.52 -7.99 -8.70
C PHE A 112 24.09 -7.64 -8.26
N SER A 113 23.31 -6.97 -9.10
CA SER A 113 21.94 -6.58 -8.80
C SER A 113 20.99 -7.79 -8.73
N PHE A 114 21.31 -8.89 -9.38
CA PHE A 114 20.48 -10.11 -9.38
C PHE A 114 20.24 -10.68 -7.99
N ILE A 115 21.27 -10.69 -7.14
CA ILE A 115 21.17 -11.20 -5.77
C ILE A 115 20.18 -10.35 -4.96
N PHE A 116 20.25 -9.04 -5.09
CA PHE A 116 19.33 -8.13 -4.39
C PHE A 116 17.88 -8.31 -4.86
N PHE A 117 17.67 -8.53 -6.16
CA PHE A 117 16.31 -8.79 -6.69
C PHE A 117 15.72 -10.11 -6.19
N ILE A 118 16.53 -11.15 -6.03
CA ILE A 118 16.07 -12.41 -5.45
C ILE A 118 15.62 -12.20 -4.00
N PHE A 119 16.45 -11.55 -3.17
CA PHE A 119 16.08 -11.24 -1.78
C PHE A 119 14.82 -10.38 -1.71
N LEU A 120 14.74 -9.31 -2.52
CA LEU A 120 13.58 -8.45 -2.60
C LEU A 120 12.31 -9.24 -2.96
N GLY A 121 12.42 -10.14 -3.94
CA GLY A 121 11.32 -11.01 -4.37
C GLY A 121 10.84 -11.94 -3.25
N ILE A 122 11.76 -12.57 -2.52
CA ILE A 122 11.43 -13.45 -1.39
C ILE A 122 10.72 -12.66 -0.28
N PHE A 123 11.27 -11.50 0.12
CA PHE A 123 10.66 -10.66 1.16
C PHE A 123 9.29 -10.14 0.72
N PHE A 124 9.16 -9.68 -0.53
CA PHE A 124 7.90 -9.21 -1.06
C PHE A 124 6.83 -10.32 -1.09
N CYS A 125 7.20 -11.50 -1.59
CA CYS A 125 6.30 -12.65 -1.67
C CYS A 125 5.84 -13.11 -0.28
N THR A 126 6.77 -13.14 0.69
CA THR A 126 6.47 -13.47 2.09
C THR A 126 5.54 -12.43 2.70
N GLY A 127 5.81 -11.14 2.50
CA GLY A 127 4.97 -10.05 3.00
C GLY A 127 3.57 -10.10 2.40
N LEU A 128 3.45 -10.33 1.09
CA LEU A 128 2.18 -10.47 0.41
C LEU A 128 1.38 -11.69 0.92
N PHE A 129 2.03 -12.83 1.12
CA PHE A 129 1.39 -14.01 1.70
C PHE A 129 0.85 -13.74 3.10
N LEU A 130 1.64 -13.10 3.97
CA LEU A 130 1.19 -12.73 5.32
C LEU A 130 0.03 -11.73 5.28
N GLN A 131 0.04 -10.79 4.34
CA GLN A 131 -1.07 -9.85 4.16
C GLN A 131 -2.35 -10.55 3.71
N ILE A 132 -2.26 -11.45 2.73
CA ILE A 132 -3.39 -12.27 2.27
C ILE A 132 -3.95 -13.10 3.44
N LYS A 133 -3.08 -13.77 4.19
CA LYS A 133 -3.46 -14.56 5.35
C LYS A 133 -4.11 -13.72 6.45
N ALA A 134 -3.61 -12.52 6.71
CA ALA A 134 -4.23 -11.60 7.66
C ALA A 134 -5.64 -11.18 7.21
N LEU A 135 -5.80 -10.83 5.93
CA LEU A 135 -7.10 -10.47 5.35
C LEU A 135 -8.08 -11.65 5.29
N SER A 136 -7.60 -12.90 5.25
CA SER A 136 -8.50 -14.07 5.26
C SER A 136 -9.14 -14.30 6.63
N VAL A 137 -8.44 -13.99 7.72
CA VAL A 137 -8.92 -14.25 9.09
C VAL A 137 -9.49 -13.01 9.79
N THR A 138 -9.10 -11.80 9.37
CA THR A 138 -9.44 -10.55 10.07
C THR A 138 -10.17 -9.59 9.13
N PRO A 139 -11.19 -8.86 9.60
CA PRO A 139 -11.85 -7.81 8.83
C PRO A 139 -10.87 -6.77 8.30
N ALA A 140 -11.08 -6.33 7.06
CA ALA A 140 -10.20 -5.34 6.41
C ALA A 140 -10.19 -4.00 7.17
N SER A 141 -11.32 -3.63 7.76
CA SER A 141 -11.45 -2.43 8.61
C SER A 141 -10.57 -2.45 9.86
N ILE A 142 -10.28 -3.63 10.42
CA ILE A 142 -9.38 -3.77 11.58
C ILE A 142 -7.92 -3.72 11.14
N LEU A 143 -7.61 -4.26 9.95
CA LEU A 143 -6.23 -4.31 9.43
C LEU A 143 -5.77 -2.98 8.83
N ALA A 144 -6.68 -2.16 8.31
CA ALA A 144 -6.33 -0.91 7.65
C ALA A 144 -5.41 0.02 8.48
N PRO A 145 -5.63 0.26 9.78
CA PRO A 145 -4.73 1.08 10.59
C PRO A 145 -3.31 0.54 10.71
N TYR A 146 -3.13 -0.79 10.64
CA TYR A 146 -1.79 -1.39 10.73
C TYR A 146 -0.91 -1.06 9.52
N ASN A 147 -1.51 -0.69 8.37
CA ASN A 147 -0.73 -0.24 7.22
C ASN A 147 0.09 1.04 7.52
N TYR A 148 -0.31 1.84 8.51
CA TYR A 148 0.48 3.01 8.93
C TYR A 148 1.77 2.64 9.66
N THR A 149 1.95 1.39 10.12
CA THR A 149 3.23 0.95 10.72
C THR A 149 4.40 1.05 9.73
N ILE A 150 4.12 1.07 8.41
CA ILE A 150 5.15 1.29 7.39
C ILE A 150 5.88 2.62 7.57
N ILE A 151 5.18 3.65 8.06
CA ILE A 151 5.76 4.97 8.33
C ILE A 151 6.78 4.86 9.46
N VAL A 152 6.44 4.14 10.53
CA VAL A 152 7.32 3.92 11.68
C VAL A 152 8.60 3.20 11.25
N TRP A 153 8.44 2.11 10.47
CA TRP A 153 9.59 1.37 9.93
C TRP A 153 10.39 2.21 8.94
N GLY A 154 9.74 3.02 8.12
CA GLY A 154 10.40 3.95 7.20
C GLY A 154 11.30 4.94 7.94
N ILE A 155 10.83 5.51 9.06
CA ILE A 155 11.62 6.40 9.91
C ILE A 155 12.81 5.66 10.53
N ILE A 156 12.57 4.47 11.11
CA ILE A 156 13.62 3.67 11.75
C ILE A 156 14.73 3.32 10.74
N PHE A 157 14.36 2.81 9.57
CA PHE A 157 15.34 2.44 8.54
C PHE A 157 15.99 3.66 7.88
N GLY A 158 15.25 4.75 7.70
CA GLY A 158 15.80 6.02 7.22
C GLY A 158 16.91 6.53 8.13
N LEU A 159 16.67 6.50 9.45
CA LEU A 159 17.66 6.89 10.45
C LEU A 159 18.85 5.92 10.48
N LEU A 160 18.62 4.60 10.50
CA LEU A 160 19.68 3.60 10.65
C LEU A 160 20.57 3.47 9.41
N VAL A 161 20.00 3.59 8.20
CA VAL A 161 20.72 3.34 6.94
C VAL A 161 21.29 4.63 6.33
N TYR A 162 20.50 5.70 6.39
CA TYR A 162 20.85 6.97 5.72
C TYR A 162 21.25 8.08 6.70
N GLY A 163 21.03 7.89 8.02
CA GLY A 163 21.27 8.95 9.01
C GLY A 163 20.33 10.15 8.87
N GLU A 164 19.24 9.99 8.12
CA GLU A 164 18.26 11.06 7.91
C GLU A 164 17.36 11.18 9.13
N ILE A 165 17.35 12.38 9.72
CA ILE A 165 16.43 12.72 10.80
C ILE A 165 15.17 13.30 10.14
N PRO A 166 13.97 12.74 10.39
CA PRO A 166 12.74 13.31 9.86
C PRO A 166 12.59 14.76 10.30
N ASP A 167 12.16 15.62 9.38
CA ASP A 167 11.86 17.02 9.71
C ASP A 167 10.65 17.07 10.66
N ILE A 168 10.55 18.14 11.48
CA ILE A 168 9.49 18.32 12.51
C ILE A 168 8.08 18.22 11.92
N PHE A 169 7.94 18.34 10.60
CA PHE A 169 6.65 18.25 9.89
C PHE A 169 6.39 16.89 9.22
N THR A 170 7.31 15.93 9.33
CA THR A 170 7.17 14.56 8.80
C THR A 170 6.75 13.61 9.90
#